data_d8b180cb757491fee186e9872424314b
#
_entry.id   d8b180cb757491fee186e9872424314b
#
_cell.length_a   1.000
_cell.length_b   1.000
_cell.length_c   1.000
_cell.angle_alpha   90.00
_cell.angle_beta   90.00
_cell.angle_gamma   90.00
#
_symmetry.space_group_name_H-M   'P 1'
#
loop_
_entity.id
_entity.type
_entity.pdbx_description
1 polymer ?
#
loop_
_entity_poly.entity_id
_entity_poly.type
_entity_poly.pdbx_seq_one_letter_code
_entity_poly.pdbx_strand_id
1 'polypeptide(L)'
;MPDSTLIDIRDHIEGLASADGRYYITCARTGERPVPAAGHRFPSRATACAAARLTERYRATLRRYDPRAPSYDLIVCQISSAAPVAGRA
;
A
#
# COMPACT_ATOMS: atom_id res chain seq x y z
N MET A 1 -22.56 4.51 -5.88
CA MET A 1 -22.55 3.39 -6.83
C MET A 1 -21.71 2.28 -6.28
N PRO A 2 -22.31 1.17 -6.02
CA PRO A 2 -21.53 0.06 -5.47
C PRO A 2 -20.46 -0.46 -6.41
N ASP A 3 -20.68 -0.35 -7.70
CA ASP A 3 -19.75 -0.93 -8.66
C ASP A 3 -18.43 -0.20 -8.73
N SER A 4 -18.41 1.05 -8.28
CA SER A 4 -17.22 1.86 -8.40
C SER A 4 -16.32 1.73 -7.18
N THR A 5 -16.70 0.89 -6.21
CA THR A 5 -15.98 0.84 -4.95
C THR A 5 -14.49 0.56 -5.10
N LEU A 6 -14.14 -0.44 -5.91
CA LEU A 6 -12.73 -0.78 -6.10
C LEU A 6 -11.98 0.36 -6.79
N ILE A 7 -12.61 0.95 -7.80
CA ILE A 7 -11.99 2.05 -8.52
C ILE A 7 -11.84 3.26 -7.59
N ASP A 8 -12.85 3.53 -6.80
CA ASP A 8 -12.82 4.67 -5.87
C ASP A 8 -11.71 4.51 -4.85
N ILE A 9 -11.56 3.31 -4.29
CA ILE A 9 -10.52 3.07 -3.32
C ILE A 9 -9.14 3.25 -3.96
N ARG A 10 -8.96 2.71 -5.15
CA ARG A 10 -7.69 2.85 -5.85
C ARG A 10 -7.37 4.31 -6.15
N ASP A 11 -8.36 5.05 -6.63
CA ASP A 11 -8.16 6.47 -6.91
C ASP A 11 -7.80 7.23 -5.65
N HIS A 12 -8.42 6.89 -4.54
CA HIS A 12 -8.12 7.54 -3.28
C HIS A 12 -6.68 7.26 -2.85
N ILE A 13 -6.24 6.01 -2.98
CA ILE A 13 -4.86 5.66 -2.64
C ILE A 13 -3.88 6.41 -3.54
N GLU A 14 -4.17 6.48 -4.83
CA GLU A 14 -3.31 7.21 -5.76
C GLU A 14 -3.25 8.69 -5.40
N GLY A 15 -4.36 9.24 -4.93
CA GLY A 15 -4.38 10.63 -4.49
C GLY A 15 -3.56 10.89 -3.24
N LEU A 16 -3.34 9.87 -2.43
CA LEU A 16 -2.50 10.00 -1.23
C LEU A 16 -1.02 9.82 -1.55
N ALA A 17 -0.70 9.25 -2.69
CA ALA A 17 0.68 8.92 -3.04
C ALA A 17 1.46 10.17 -3.43
N SER A 18 2.78 10.07 -3.25
CA SER A 18 3.71 11.13 -3.60
C SER A 18 4.94 10.51 -4.22
N ALA A 19 5.42 11.09 -5.31
CA ALA A 19 6.62 10.57 -5.97
C ALA A 19 7.84 10.63 -5.05
N ASP A 20 7.85 11.60 -4.13
CA ASP A 20 8.97 11.79 -3.20
C ASP A 20 8.75 11.10 -1.86
N GLY A 21 7.69 10.36 -1.72
CA GLY A 21 7.33 9.77 -0.44
C GLY A 21 8.37 8.81 0.06
N ARG A 22 8.53 8.74 1.38
CA ARG A 22 9.50 7.86 2.02
C ARG A 22 8.86 6.65 2.66
N TYR A 23 7.55 6.52 2.54
CA TYR A 23 6.83 5.41 3.17
C TYR A 23 6.17 4.57 2.10
N TYR A 24 6.10 3.28 2.35
CA TYR A 24 5.42 2.36 1.44
C TYR A 24 4.75 1.26 2.24
N ILE A 25 3.89 0.50 1.59
CA ILE A 25 3.10 -0.54 2.22
C ILE A 25 3.55 -1.88 1.67
N THR A 26 3.75 -2.83 2.56
CA THR A 26 4.17 -4.17 2.18
C THR A 26 3.50 -5.19 3.08
N CYS A 27 3.56 -6.45 2.68
CA CYS A 27 3.07 -7.55 3.51
C CYS A 27 4.20 -7.99 4.44
N ALA A 28 3.90 -8.01 5.75
CA ALA A 28 4.90 -8.35 6.75
C ALA A 28 5.44 -9.76 6.59
N ARG A 29 4.59 -10.67 6.10
CA ARG A 29 4.99 -12.08 6.03
C ARG A 29 5.77 -12.43 4.78
N THR A 30 5.47 -11.78 3.67
CA THR A 30 6.04 -12.18 2.39
C THR A 30 6.89 -11.11 1.73
N GLY A 31 6.79 -9.88 2.18
CA GLY A 31 7.46 -8.77 1.53
C GLY A 31 6.78 -8.30 0.25
N GLU A 32 5.67 -8.91 -0.11
CA GLU A 32 4.95 -8.50 -1.30
C GLU A 32 4.31 -7.14 -1.11
N ARG A 33 4.15 -6.43 -2.21
CA ARG A 33 3.49 -5.13 -2.20
C ARG A 33 2.19 -5.27 -2.98
N PRO A 34 1.07 -5.51 -2.26
CA PRO A 34 -0.18 -5.81 -2.95
C PRO A 34 -0.79 -4.59 -3.63
N VAL A 35 -1.45 -4.85 -4.74
CA VAL A 35 -2.25 -3.84 -5.42
C VAL A 35 -3.43 -3.49 -4.52
N PRO A 36 -3.84 -2.22 -4.43
CA PRO A 36 -3.43 -1.09 -5.26
C PRO A 36 -2.29 -0.26 -4.69
N ALA A 37 -1.70 -0.67 -3.57
CA ALA A 37 -0.62 0.10 -2.97
C ALA A 37 0.72 -0.13 -3.67
N ALA A 38 0.83 -1.19 -4.46
CA ALA A 38 2.06 -1.53 -5.13
C ALA A 38 2.58 -0.39 -6.00
N GLY A 39 3.85 -0.10 -5.85
CA GLY A 39 4.48 0.94 -6.66
C GLY A 39 4.26 2.36 -6.17
N HIS A 40 3.47 2.54 -5.12
CA HIS A 40 3.19 3.88 -4.59
C HIS A 40 4.00 4.15 -3.34
N ARG A 41 4.36 5.41 -3.18
CA ARG A 41 5.01 5.91 -1.97
C ARG A 41 4.14 6.99 -1.37
N PHE A 42 4.32 7.23 -0.08
CA PHE A 42 3.47 8.16 0.64
C PHE A 42 4.32 9.14 1.44
N PRO A 43 3.86 10.40 1.59
CA PRO A 43 4.69 11.45 2.16
C PRO A 43 4.87 11.36 3.66
N SER A 44 3.97 10.69 4.36
CA SER A 44 4.06 10.58 5.81
C SER A 44 3.57 9.23 6.25
N ARG A 45 3.94 8.85 7.48
CA ARG A 45 3.45 7.60 8.05
C ARG A 45 1.93 7.62 8.18
N ALA A 46 1.37 8.75 8.58
CA ALA A 46 -0.09 8.85 8.73
C ALA A 46 -0.79 8.60 7.40
N THR A 47 -0.28 9.21 6.33
CA THR A 47 -0.84 9.03 5.01
C THR A 47 -0.69 7.58 4.55
N ALA A 48 0.47 6.98 4.82
CA ALA A 48 0.69 5.58 4.45
C ALA A 48 -0.23 4.66 5.24
N CYS A 49 -0.48 4.95 6.52
CA CYS A 49 -1.41 4.15 7.30
C CYS A 49 -2.83 4.24 6.74
N ALA A 50 -3.24 5.44 6.32
CA ALA A 50 -4.55 5.60 5.70
C ALA A 50 -4.63 4.78 4.41
N ALA A 51 -3.57 4.80 3.61
CA ALA A 51 -3.52 4.03 2.38
C ALA A 51 -3.52 2.53 2.67
N ALA A 52 -2.88 2.10 3.76
CA ALA A 52 -2.91 0.69 4.13
C ALA A 52 -4.31 0.23 4.47
N ARG A 53 -5.07 1.05 5.20
CA ARG A 53 -6.46 0.71 5.51
C ARG A 53 -7.31 0.63 4.27
N LEU A 54 -7.09 1.54 3.33
CA LEU A 54 -7.80 1.50 2.06
C LEU A 54 -7.44 0.26 1.27
N THR A 55 -6.17 -0.13 1.31
CA THR A 55 -5.72 -1.34 0.64
C THR A 55 -6.38 -2.58 1.24
N GLU A 56 -6.50 -2.60 2.56
CA GLU A 56 -7.21 -3.70 3.22
C GLU A 56 -8.66 -3.79 2.77
N ARG A 57 -9.33 -2.65 2.66
CA ARG A 57 -10.70 -2.63 2.17
C ARG A 57 -10.80 -3.10 0.73
N TYR A 58 -9.84 -2.66 -0.10
CA TYR A 58 -9.79 -3.08 -1.48
C TYR A 58 -9.66 -4.60 -1.57
N ARG A 59 -8.71 -5.16 -0.81
CA ARG A 59 -8.49 -6.61 -0.84
C ARG A 59 -9.68 -7.37 -0.28
N ALA A 60 -10.31 -6.86 0.77
CA ALA A 60 -11.48 -7.49 1.32
C ALA A 60 -12.64 -7.50 0.33
N THR A 61 -12.83 -6.39 -0.37
CA THR A 61 -13.87 -6.29 -1.39
C THR A 61 -13.56 -7.23 -2.55
N LEU A 62 -12.29 -7.29 -2.94
CA LEU A 62 -11.89 -8.16 -4.03
C LEU A 62 -12.17 -9.63 -3.70
N ARG A 63 -11.96 -10.03 -2.44
CA ARG A 63 -12.22 -11.41 -2.03
C ARG A 63 -13.70 -11.78 -2.08
N ARG A 64 -14.58 -10.80 -2.11
CA ARG A 64 -16.01 -11.08 -2.31
C ARG A 64 -16.27 -11.61 -3.72
N TYR A 65 -15.48 -11.16 -4.69
CA TYR A 65 -15.61 -11.61 -6.07
C TYR A 65 -14.73 -12.82 -6.33
N ASP A 66 -13.61 -12.90 -5.62
CA ASP A 66 -12.66 -13.99 -5.79
C ASP A 66 -12.19 -14.46 -4.42
N PRO A 67 -12.86 -15.46 -3.85
CA PRO A 67 -12.48 -15.95 -2.51
C PRO A 67 -11.07 -16.50 -2.43
N ARG A 68 -10.43 -16.76 -3.56
CA ARG A 68 -9.07 -17.26 -3.58
C ARG A 68 -8.03 -16.15 -3.49
N ALA A 69 -8.46 -14.91 -3.61
CA ALA A 69 -7.53 -13.79 -3.52
C ALA A 69 -6.84 -13.83 -2.16
N PRO A 70 -5.52 -13.66 -2.13
CA PRO A 70 -4.79 -13.81 -0.87
C PRO A 70 -5.07 -12.68 0.10
N SER A 71 -4.91 -13.00 1.38
CA SER A 71 -4.92 -11.99 2.43
C SER A 71 -3.49 -11.57 2.71
N TYR A 72 -3.32 -10.31 3.04
CA TYR A 72 -2.00 -9.76 3.35
C TYR A 72 -2.01 -9.12 4.72
N ASP A 73 -0.88 -9.24 5.40
CA ASP A 73 -0.67 -8.61 6.69
C ASP A 73 0.10 -7.32 6.43
N LEU A 74 -0.62 -6.23 6.22
CA LEU A 74 -0.04 -4.99 5.72
C LEU A 74 0.63 -4.20 6.83
N ILE A 75 1.84 -3.74 6.54
CA ILE A 75 2.58 -2.83 7.42
C ILE A 75 3.10 -1.66 6.61
N VAL A 76 3.39 -0.58 7.30
CA VAL A 76 3.99 0.61 6.72
C VAL A 76 5.48 0.57 6.98
N CYS A 77 6.26 0.74 5.92
CA CYS A 77 7.71 0.76 6.01
C CYS A 77 8.23 2.10 5.54
N GLN A 78 9.36 2.50 6.10
CA GLN A 78 10.03 3.72 5.71
C GLN A 78 11.24 3.36 4.88
N ILE A 79 11.43 4.08 3.78
CA ILE A 79 12.62 3.90 2.96
C ILE A 79 13.80 4.46 3.70
N SER A 80 14.81 3.64 3.87
CA SER A 80 16.00 4.05 4.59
C SER A 80 16.98 4.67 3.61
N SER A 81 16.86 5.96 3.43
CA SER A 81 17.72 6.65 2.49
C SER A 81 19.15 6.75 3.01
N ALA A 82 19.32 6.63 4.31
CA ALA A 82 20.64 6.70 4.91
C ALA A 82 21.44 5.45 4.61
N ALA A 83 20.77 4.41 4.29
CA ALA A 83 21.43 3.14 4.06
C ALA A 83 22.51 3.19 3.00
N PRO A 84 22.47 4.03 2.23
CA PRO A 84 23.42 4.02 1.15
C PRO A 84 24.85 4.11 1.59
N VAL A 85 24.40 4.00 2.19
CA VAL A 85 24.97 3.88 2.31
C VAL A 85 25.62 3.45 2.40
N ALA A 86 25.59 3.52 2.35
CA ALA A 86 25.97 3.21 2.43
C ALA A 86 26.71 2.90 2.55
N GLY A 87 26.77 3.02 2.50
CA GLY A 87 27.39 2.71 2.64
C GLY A 87 27.91 2.04 2.89
N ARG A 88 27.99 1.59 3.01
CA ARG A 88 28.52 0.90 3.23
C ARG A 88 29.18 0.60 2.73
N ALA A 89 29.29 0.78 2.66
CA ALA A 89 30.01 0.50 2.03
C ALA A 89 30.94 0.02 1.82
#